data_3a284e2fc9f7ac1945854bee235d0d88
#
_entry.id   3a284e2fc9f7ac1945854bee235d0d88
#
_cell.length_a   1.000
_cell.length_b   1.000
_cell.length_c   1.000
_cell.angle_alpha   90.00
_cell.angle_beta   90.00
_cell.angle_gamma   90.00
#
_symmetry.space_group_name_H-M   'P 1'
#
loop_
_entity.id
_entity.type
_entity.pdbx_description
1 polymer ?
#
loop_
_entity_poly.entity_id
_entity_poly.type
_entity_poly.pdbx_seq_one_letter_code
_entity_poly.pdbx_strand_id
1 'polypeptide(L)'
;MRTTRIVRLAVGLAGIAALGLVPALTGSPAAASTSTQAAAHEHAGHSASTARPSAVQVARMRAATASFHNIANAEDAGYGLLHDLAGLTCIAMPGQGGMGVHFVKGPLVADPGLDIRTPEALVYAPDRDGTLRLAALEFIVDKAAWDANHSGPPRLFGGRAFDQTAAPNRFGLAPFYSQHVWIWKNNPAGVLAMWNPTVHCPA
;
A
#
# COMPACT_ATOMS: atom_id res chain seq x y z
N MET A 1 32.08 12.18 35.81
CA MET A 1 32.61 13.35 35.09
C MET A 1 33.27 12.88 33.81
N ARG A 2 32.65 13.04 32.66
CA ARG A 2 33.24 12.84 31.34
C ARG A 2 32.81 14.00 30.44
N THR A 3 33.78 14.74 29.99
CA THR A 3 33.72 16.03 29.28
C THR A 3 33.34 15.80 27.82
N THR A 4 32.26 16.43 27.36
CA THR A 4 31.81 16.46 25.96
C THR A 4 32.62 17.54 25.24
N ARG A 5 33.36 17.17 24.19
CA ARG A 5 34.02 18.10 23.26
C ARG A 5 33.08 18.49 22.12
N ILE A 6 32.79 19.77 22.03
CA ILE A 6 32.07 20.40 20.92
C ILE A 6 33.09 20.77 19.84
N VAL A 7 32.94 20.24 18.64
CA VAL A 7 33.69 20.66 17.45
C VAL A 7 32.84 21.66 16.67
N ARG A 8 33.29 22.88 16.57
CA ARG A 8 32.73 23.92 15.69
C ARG A 8 33.45 23.86 14.35
N LEU A 9 32.73 23.66 13.26
CA LEU A 9 33.22 23.84 11.90
C LEU A 9 32.83 25.23 11.40
N ALA A 10 33.83 25.98 10.93
CA ALA A 10 33.69 27.32 10.37
C ALA A 10 33.31 27.25 8.89
N VAL A 11 32.37 28.09 8.49
CA VAL A 11 31.95 28.32 7.08
C VAL A 11 32.80 29.41 6.50
N GLY A 12 33.51 29.10 5.41
CA GLY A 12 34.22 30.10 4.58
C GLY A 12 33.39 30.51 3.38
N LEU A 13 33.05 31.80 3.28
CA LEU A 13 32.52 32.45 2.06
C LEU A 13 33.68 32.81 1.14
N ALA A 14 33.57 32.44 -0.13
CA ALA A 14 34.36 33.09 -1.21
C ALA A 14 33.40 33.46 -2.34
N GLY A 15 33.18 34.74 -2.55
CA GLY A 15 32.45 35.30 -3.67
C GLY A 15 33.37 35.53 -4.86
N ILE A 16 32.88 35.28 -6.06
CA ILE A 16 33.46 35.78 -7.30
C ILE A 16 32.34 36.32 -8.19
N ALA A 17 32.36 37.63 -8.45
CA ALA A 17 31.53 38.29 -9.43
C ALA A 17 32.22 38.24 -10.79
N ALA A 18 31.53 37.83 -11.85
CA ALA A 18 31.94 37.98 -13.23
C ALA A 18 30.84 38.67 -14.01
N LEU A 19 31.12 39.93 -14.42
CA LEU A 19 30.34 40.66 -15.43
C LEU A 19 30.66 40.09 -16.82
N GLY A 20 29.63 39.62 -17.53
CA GLY A 20 29.70 39.23 -18.94
C GLY A 20 28.74 40.08 -19.79
N LEU A 21 29.27 40.80 -20.77
CA LEU A 21 28.59 41.61 -21.77
C LEU A 21 27.66 40.75 -22.65
N VAL A 22 26.44 41.25 -22.91
CA VAL A 22 25.48 40.64 -23.83
C VAL A 22 25.50 41.45 -25.15
N PRO A 23 25.68 40.82 -26.33
CA PRO A 23 25.34 41.46 -27.61
C PRO A 23 23.85 41.24 -27.94
N ALA A 24 23.19 42.33 -28.29
CA ALA A 24 21.83 42.32 -28.81
C ALA A 24 21.81 41.78 -30.25
N LEU A 25 21.01 40.73 -30.51
CA LEU A 25 20.65 40.28 -31.85
C LEU A 25 19.17 40.53 -32.06
N THR A 26 18.86 41.44 -32.98
CA THR A 26 17.53 41.73 -33.50
C THR A 26 17.09 40.56 -34.42
N GLY A 27 16.07 39.79 -34.02
CA GLY A 27 15.45 38.77 -34.85
C GLY A 27 13.94 39.02 -34.94
N SER A 28 13.42 39.06 -36.16
CA SER A 28 12.04 39.29 -36.55
C SER A 28 11.06 38.26 -35.92
N PRO A 29 9.78 38.62 -35.69
CA PRO A 29 8.80 37.71 -35.12
C PRO A 29 8.34 36.71 -36.15
N ALA A 30 8.64 35.42 -35.94
CA ALA A 30 8.01 34.32 -36.60
C ALA A 30 6.66 34.03 -35.90
N ALA A 31 5.59 33.98 -36.71
CA ALA A 31 4.24 33.66 -36.25
C ALA A 31 4.21 32.30 -35.57
N ALA A 32 3.90 32.28 -34.26
CA ALA A 32 3.67 31.06 -33.52
C ALA A 32 2.26 30.52 -33.87
N SER A 33 2.21 29.43 -34.62
CA SER A 33 1.00 28.62 -34.78
C SER A 33 0.74 27.92 -33.47
N THR A 34 -0.27 28.36 -32.72
CA THR A 34 -0.78 27.68 -31.54
C THR A 34 -1.51 26.41 -31.98
N SER A 35 -0.82 25.28 -32.06
CA SER A 35 -1.45 23.98 -32.06
C SER A 35 -1.90 23.67 -30.62
N THR A 36 -3.22 23.81 -30.40
CA THR A 36 -3.88 23.32 -29.19
C THR A 36 -3.83 21.79 -29.23
N GLN A 37 -2.78 21.21 -28.69
CA GLN A 37 -2.75 19.79 -28.40
C GLN A 37 -3.65 19.57 -27.20
N ALA A 38 -4.90 19.16 -27.46
CA ALA A 38 -5.77 18.58 -26.46
C ALA A 38 -5.04 17.34 -25.93
N ALA A 39 -4.58 17.42 -24.68
CA ALA A 39 -4.10 16.26 -23.95
C ALA A 39 -5.28 15.28 -23.83
N ALA A 40 -5.31 14.31 -24.73
CA ALA A 40 -6.14 13.12 -24.53
C ALA A 40 -5.58 12.44 -23.27
N HIS A 41 -6.27 12.60 -22.14
CA HIS A 41 -6.11 11.70 -21.03
C HIS A 41 -6.55 10.32 -21.52
N GLU A 42 -5.59 9.53 -21.98
CA GLU A 42 -5.78 8.10 -22.11
C GLU A 42 -6.10 7.59 -20.70
N HIS A 43 -7.38 7.39 -20.45
CA HIS A 43 -7.81 6.48 -19.42
C HIS A 43 -7.25 5.11 -19.85
N ALA A 44 -6.05 4.79 -19.33
CA ALA A 44 -5.55 3.43 -19.37
C ALA A 44 -6.64 2.56 -18.74
N GLY A 45 -7.42 1.93 -19.59
CA GLY A 45 -8.43 0.97 -19.16
C GLY A 45 -7.70 -0.04 -18.30
N HIS A 46 -7.99 -0.04 -17.00
CA HIS A 46 -7.52 -1.04 -16.08
C HIS A 46 -8.19 -2.34 -16.51
N SER A 47 -7.57 -3.05 -17.46
CA SER A 47 -7.93 -4.44 -17.75
C SER A 47 -7.89 -5.16 -16.42
N ALA A 48 -9.06 -5.63 -15.95
CA ALA A 48 -9.17 -6.37 -14.71
C ALA A 48 -8.10 -7.48 -14.76
N SER A 49 -7.11 -7.40 -13.87
CA SER A 49 -6.01 -8.36 -13.86
C SER A 49 -6.59 -9.76 -13.72
N THR A 50 -6.33 -10.64 -14.69
CA THR A 50 -6.72 -12.05 -14.63
C THR A 50 -5.89 -12.83 -13.60
N ALA A 51 -4.90 -12.20 -12.99
CA ALA A 51 -4.08 -12.77 -11.95
C ALA A 51 -4.95 -13.17 -10.74
N ARG A 52 -4.76 -14.39 -10.28
CA ARG A 52 -5.48 -14.96 -9.13
C ARG A 52 -4.62 -16.01 -8.43
N PRO A 53 -4.86 -16.30 -7.15
CA PRO A 53 -4.26 -17.45 -6.50
C PRO A 53 -4.78 -18.74 -7.17
N SER A 54 -3.93 -19.76 -7.22
CA SER A 54 -4.35 -21.10 -7.66
C SER A 54 -5.33 -21.72 -6.66
N ALA A 55 -6.11 -22.72 -7.10
CA ALA A 55 -7.02 -23.44 -6.21
C ALA A 55 -6.29 -24.08 -5.01
N VAL A 56 -5.06 -24.57 -5.21
CA VAL A 56 -4.22 -25.12 -4.14
C VAL A 56 -3.81 -24.03 -3.14
N GLN A 57 -3.43 -22.84 -3.62
CA GLN A 57 -3.12 -21.71 -2.73
C GLN A 57 -4.34 -21.30 -1.91
N VAL A 58 -5.51 -21.18 -2.55
CA VAL A 58 -6.77 -20.85 -1.85
C VAL A 58 -7.10 -21.89 -0.78
N ALA A 59 -6.98 -23.18 -1.09
CA ALA A 59 -7.23 -24.26 -0.12
C ALA A 59 -6.28 -24.18 1.08
N ARG A 60 -4.98 -23.93 0.84
CA ARG A 60 -3.97 -23.79 1.90
C ARG A 60 -4.24 -22.57 2.78
N MET A 61 -4.53 -21.41 2.18
CA MET A 61 -4.88 -20.19 2.91
C MET A 61 -6.14 -20.40 3.77
N ARG A 62 -7.20 -21.00 3.21
CA ARG A 62 -8.43 -21.30 3.95
C ARG A 62 -8.17 -22.27 5.10
N ALA A 63 -7.45 -23.35 4.87
CA ALA A 63 -7.12 -24.31 5.93
C ALA A 63 -6.35 -23.66 7.09
N ALA A 64 -5.42 -22.76 6.79
CA ALA A 64 -4.60 -22.07 7.79
C ALA A 64 -5.38 -20.99 8.57
N THR A 65 -6.45 -20.41 7.98
CA THR A 65 -7.12 -19.23 8.56
C THR A 65 -8.59 -19.51 8.97
N ALA A 66 -9.09 -20.73 8.79
CA ALA A 66 -10.48 -21.07 9.10
C ALA A 66 -10.86 -20.81 10.57
N SER A 67 -9.95 -21.04 11.52
CA SER A 67 -10.19 -20.78 12.95
C SER A 67 -10.41 -19.29 13.25
N PHE A 68 -9.91 -18.39 12.42
CA PHE A 68 -10.00 -16.94 12.60
C PHE A 68 -11.35 -16.35 12.18
N HIS A 69 -12.32 -17.18 11.75
CA HIS A 69 -13.72 -16.74 11.73
C HIS A 69 -14.21 -16.34 13.14
N ASN A 70 -13.61 -16.89 14.18
CA ASN A 70 -13.73 -16.40 15.55
C ASN A 70 -12.59 -15.41 15.81
N ILE A 71 -12.91 -14.13 16.04
CA ILE A 71 -11.93 -13.05 16.27
C ILE A 71 -11.06 -13.34 17.51
N ALA A 72 -11.62 -13.94 18.57
CA ALA A 72 -10.83 -14.29 19.75
C ALA A 72 -9.64 -15.22 19.40
N ASN A 73 -9.84 -16.15 18.46
CA ASN A 73 -8.73 -17.01 18.01
C ASN A 73 -7.65 -16.20 17.25
N ALA A 74 -8.03 -15.15 16.54
CA ALA A 74 -7.09 -14.28 15.87
C ALA A 74 -6.28 -13.44 16.88
N GLU A 75 -6.96 -12.90 17.91
CA GLU A 75 -6.34 -12.14 19.00
C GLU A 75 -5.39 -13.03 19.80
N ASP A 76 -5.80 -14.24 20.17
CA ASP A 76 -4.96 -15.24 20.86
C ASP A 76 -3.73 -15.63 20.01
N ALA A 77 -3.87 -15.60 18.68
CA ALA A 77 -2.75 -15.83 17.76
C ALA A 77 -1.84 -14.60 17.58
N GLY A 78 -2.14 -13.49 18.24
CA GLY A 78 -1.33 -12.26 18.23
C GLY A 78 -1.67 -11.26 17.12
N TYR A 79 -2.84 -11.39 16.48
CA TYR A 79 -3.36 -10.36 15.58
C TYR A 79 -4.06 -9.27 16.39
N GLY A 80 -3.65 -8.02 16.23
CA GLY A 80 -4.24 -6.86 16.92
C GLY A 80 -5.02 -5.96 15.98
N LEU A 81 -6.08 -5.33 16.51
CA LEU A 81 -6.91 -4.38 15.76
C LEU A 81 -6.09 -3.17 15.31
N LEU A 82 -6.10 -2.88 14.02
CA LEU A 82 -5.42 -1.72 13.44
C LEU A 82 -6.34 -0.49 13.52
N HIS A 83 -5.76 0.63 13.98
CA HIS A 83 -6.34 1.96 13.88
C HIS A 83 -5.49 2.80 12.93
N ASP A 84 -6.11 3.60 12.08
CA ASP A 84 -5.37 4.61 11.34
C ASP A 84 -5.06 5.84 12.24
N LEU A 85 -4.32 6.81 11.70
CA LEU A 85 -3.95 8.04 12.44
C LEU A 85 -5.15 8.90 12.87
N ALA A 86 -6.32 8.69 12.27
CA ALA A 86 -7.59 9.33 12.67
C ALA A 86 -8.39 8.49 13.67
N GLY A 87 -7.88 7.32 14.08
CA GLY A 87 -8.55 6.40 14.98
C GLY A 87 -9.60 5.52 14.31
N LEU A 88 -9.69 5.51 12.98
CA LEU A 88 -10.63 4.68 12.24
C LEU A 88 -10.12 3.24 12.15
N THR A 89 -11.01 2.29 12.38
CA THR A 89 -10.72 0.84 12.28
C THR A 89 -11.22 0.25 10.97
N CYS A 90 -12.35 0.70 10.46
CA CYS A 90 -12.89 0.25 9.18
C CYS A 90 -12.48 1.22 8.08
N ILE A 91 -11.79 0.73 7.08
CA ILE A 91 -11.20 1.54 6.02
C ILE A 91 -12.05 1.45 4.77
N ALA A 92 -12.53 2.60 4.29
CA ALA A 92 -13.31 2.72 3.07
C ALA A 92 -12.83 3.89 2.20
N MET A 93 -13.17 3.82 0.92
CA MET A 93 -12.93 4.88 -0.06
C MET A 93 -14.23 5.16 -0.82
N PRO A 94 -14.69 6.41 -0.86
CA PRO A 94 -15.89 6.78 -1.60
C PRO A 94 -15.82 6.32 -3.06
N GLY A 95 -16.88 5.68 -3.54
CA GLY A 95 -16.99 5.17 -4.90
C GLY A 95 -16.25 3.85 -5.18
N GLN A 96 -15.39 3.36 -4.28
CA GLN A 96 -14.66 2.09 -4.46
C GLN A 96 -15.10 0.99 -3.48
N GLY A 97 -15.74 1.36 -2.37
CA GLY A 97 -16.12 0.44 -1.31
C GLY A 97 -15.13 0.41 -0.15
N GLY A 98 -15.08 -0.70 0.58
CA GLY A 98 -14.22 -0.84 1.75
C GLY A 98 -13.10 -1.86 1.57
N MET A 99 -12.01 -1.64 2.29
CA MET A 99 -11.05 -2.70 2.62
C MET A 99 -11.58 -3.52 3.80
N GLY A 100 -12.26 -2.87 4.76
CA GLY A 100 -12.75 -3.51 5.97
C GLY A 100 -11.92 -3.17 7.21
N VAL A 101 -12.03 -4.03 8.22
CA VAL A 101 -11.35 -3.93 9.52
C VAL A 101 -10.15 -4.89 9.53
N HIS A 102 -8.97 -4.35 9.81
CA HIS A 102 -7.73 -5.13 9.77
C HIS A 102 -7.28 -5.53 11.19
N PHE A 103 -6.97 -6.79 11.36
CA PHE A 103 -6.24 -7.31 12.51
C PHE A 103 -4.85 -7.71 12.05
N VAL A 104 -3.82 -7.03 12.55
CA VAL A 104 -2.45 -7.11 12.03
C VAL A 104 -1.55 -7.80 13.05
N LYS A 105 -0.69 -8.70 12.57
CA LYS A 105 0.35 -9.34 13.36
C LYS A 105 1.70 -8.68 13.11
N GLY A 106 2.02 -7.65 13.92
CA GLY A 106 3.20 -6.81 13.74
C GLY A 106 4.53 -7.56 13.56
N PRO A 107 4.83 -8.62 14.33
CA PRO A 107 6.03 -9.42 14.11
C PRO A 107 6.17 -10.04 12.72
N LEU A 108 5.06 -10.38 12.04
CA LEU A 108 5.09 -10.87 10.66
C LEU A 108 5.37 -9.76 9.66
N VAL A 109 4.81 -8.55 9.88
CA VAL A 109 5.08 -7.37 9.02
C VAL A 109 6.56 -6.98 9.07
N ALA A 110 7.21 -7.16 10.21
CA ALA A 110 8.64 -6.89 10.40
C ALA A 110 9.56 -7.96 9.79
N ASP A 111 9.04 -9.16 9.53
CA ASP A 111 9.75 -10.24 8.84
C ASP A 111 9.64 -10.01 7.32
N PRO A 112 10.75 -9.95 6.55
CA PRO A 112 10.69 -9.83 5.09
C PRO A 112 10.19 -11.09 4.37
N GLY A 113 9.96 -12.20 5.09
CA GLY A 113 9.40 -13.43 4.54
C GLY A 113 7.89 -13.33 4.29
N LEU A 114 7.40 -14.00 3.24
CA LEU A 114 5.97 -14.10 2.94
C LEU A 114 5.56 -15.58 2.84
N ASP A 115 4.66 -16.05 3.71
CA ASP A 115 4.06 -17.39 3.63
C ASP A 115 2.55 -17.29 3.50
N ILE A 116 1.98 -17.89 2.45
CA ILE A 116 0.53 -17.88 2.19
C ILE A 116 -0.32 -18.47 3.32
N ARG A 117 0.28 -19.21 4.26
CA ARG A 117 -0.41 -19.80 5.42
C ARG A 117 -0.40 -18.91 6.65
N THR A 118 0.46 -17.89 6.67
CA THR A 118 0.63 -16.96 7.80
C THR A 118 0.54 -15.52 7.31
N PRO A 119 -0.67 -15.06 6.89
CA PRO A 119 -0.86 -13.69 6.43
C PRO A 119 -0.51 -12.69 7.53
N GLU A 120 0.04 -11.56 7.17
CA GLU A 120 0.40 -10.47 8.08
C GLU A 120 -0.83 -9.77 8.64
N ALA A 121 -1.94 -9.78 7.89
CA ALA A 121 -3.22 -9.26 8.37
C ALA A 121 -4.41 -10.14 7.97
N LEU A 122 -5.40 -10.15 8.87
CA LEU A 122 -6.73 -10.71 8.66
C LEU A 122 -7.69 -9.54 8.44
N VAL A 123 -8.49 -9.61 7.40
CA VAL A 123 -9.42 -8.54 7.03
C VAL A 123 -10.85 -8.99 7.27
N TYR A 124 -11.56 -8.28 8.12
CA TYR A 124 -12.95 -8.53 8.44
C TYR A 124 -13.86 -7.49 7.78
N ALA A 125 -14.97 -7.93 7.24
CA ALA A 125 -16.01 -7.03 6.74
C ALA A 125 -17.18 -7.02 7.73
N PRO A 126 -17.71 -5.86 8.10
CA PRO A 126 -18.95 -5.79 8.85
C PRO A 126 -20.11 -6.26 7.95
N ASP A 127 -21.01 -7.06 8.49
CA ASP A 127 -22.29 -7.34 7.86
C ASP A 127 -23.35 -6.28 8.29
N ARG A 128 -24.63 -6.52 7.96
CA ARG A 128 -25.68 -5.53 8.16
C ARG A 128 -25.97 -5.19 9.63
N ASP A 129 -25.69 -6.11 10.54
CA ASP A 129 -25.86 -5.92 11.98
C ASP A 129 -24.59 -5.43 12.68
N GLY A 130 -23.52 -5.18 11.90
CA GLY A 130 -22.22 -4.75 12.40
C GLY A 130 -21.31 -5.92 12.84
N THR A 131 -21.78 -7.16 12.76
CA THR A 131 -20.95 -8.33 13.09
C THR A 131 -19.79 -8.45 12.07
N LEU A 132 -18.58 -8.57 12.59
CA LEU A 132 -17.39 -8.73 11.77
C LEU A 132 -17.24 -10.17 11.27
N ARG A 133 -17.10 -10.35 9.96
CA ARG A 133 -16.89 -11.64 9.30
C ARG A 133 -15.55 -11.64 8.57
N LEU A 134 -14.75 -12.68 8.77
CA LEU A 134 -13.51 -12.85 8.01
C LEU A 134 -13.83 -12.81 6.51
N ALA A 135 -13.20 -11.90 5.78
CA ALA A 135 -13.52 -11.59 4.39
C ALA A 135 -12.33 -11.79 3.46
N ALA A 136 -11.16 -11.30 3.86
CA ALA A 136 -9.94 -11.39 3.08
C ALA A 136 -8.73 -11.63 3.99
N LEU A 137 -7.61 -11.95 3.37
CA LEU A 137 -6.28 -11.92 3.97
C LEU A 137 -5.51 -10.77 3.33
N GLU A 138 -4.56 -10.19 4.05
CA GLU A 138 -3.62 -9.25 3.47
C GLU A 138 -2.20 -9.68 3.79
N PHE A 139 -1.38 -9.73 2.74
CA PHE A 139 0.04 -10.01 2.82
C PHE A 139 0.78 -8.68 2.77
N ILE A 140 1.63 -8.40 3.76
CA ILE A 140 2.28 -7.11 3.96
C ILE A 140 3.76 -7.34 4.23
N VAL A 141 4.62 -6.55 3.59
CA VAL A 141 6.06 -6.57 3.90
C VAL A 141 6.62 -5.15 3.87
N ASP A 142 7.49 -4.83 4.84
CA ASP A 142 8.23 -3.57 4.82
C ASP A 142 9.01 -3.45 3.51
N LYS A 143 8.86 -2.30 2.84
CA LYS A 143 9.48 -2.10 1.52
C LYS A 143 10.99 -2.12 1.57
N ALA A 144 11.60 -1.50 2.58
CA ALA A 144 13.05 -1.43 2.68
C ALA A 144 13.66 -2.80 3.00
N ALA A 145 13.01 -3.58 3.87
CA ALA A 145 13.43 -4.94 4.20
C ALA A 145 13.33 -5.88 2.99
N TRP A 146 12.27 -5.76 2.21
CA TRP A 146 12.10 -6.55 0.98
C TRP A 146 13.11 -6.17 -0.10
N ASP A 147 13.24 -4.88 -0.42
CA ASP A 147 14.11 -4.37 -1.48
C ASP A 147 15.59 -4.62 -1.22
N ALA A 148 15.99 -4.82 0.04
CA ALA A 148 17.37 -5.18 0.38
C ALA A 148 17.86 -6.48 -0.27
N ASN A 149 16.93 -7.40 -0.62
CA ASN A 149 17.27 -8.72 -1.17
C ASN A 149 16.51 -9.04 -2.47
N HIS A 150 15.64 -8.14 -2.97
CA HIS A 150 14.80 -8.39 -4.12
C HIS A 150 14.75 -7.18 -5.06
N SER A 151 14.65 -7.43 -6.36
CA SER A 151 14.38 -6.41 -7.36
C SER A 151 12.87 -6.32 -7.65
N GLY A 152 12.25 -5.21 -7.21
CA GLY A 152 10.83 -4.95 -7.42
C GLY A 152 9.90 -5.65 -6.43
N PRO A 153 8.58 -5.34 -6.50
CA PRO A 153 7.60 -5.78 -5.52
C PRO A 153 7.36 -7.29 -5.52
N PRO A 154 6.90 -7.88 -4.38
CA PRO A 154 6.51 -9.29 -4.30
C PRO A 154 5.45 -9.68 -5.34
N ARG A 155 5.43 -10.99 -5.73
CA ARG A 155 4.48 -11.55 -6.71
C ARG A 155 4.06 -12.97 -6.30
N LEU A 156 3.12 -13.08 -5.36
CA LEU A 156 2.69 -14.40 -4.85
C LEU A 156 1.54 -15.04 -5.67
N PHE A 157 0.69 -14.22 -6.29
CA PHE A 157 -0.58 -14.70 -6.85
C PHE A 157 -0.71 -14.36 -8.32
N GLY A 158 -0.56 -15.36 -9.18
CA GLY A 158 -0.72 -15.19 -10.62
C GLY A 158 0.22 -14.16 -11.25
N GLY A 159 1.35 -13.87 -10.63
CA GLY A 159 2.35 -12.92 -11.12
C GLY A 159 1.98 -11.44 -10.93
N ARG A 160 0.84 -11.11 -10.32
CA ARG A 160 0.52 -9.71 -9.99
C ARG A 160 1.51 -9.18 -8.95
N ALA A 161 2.06 -7.99 -9.23
CA ALA A 161 2.85 -7.25 -8.25
C ALA A 161 1.97 -6.78 -7.09
N PHE A 162 2.51 -6.81 -5.88
CA PHE A 162 1.90 -6.18 -4.72
C PHE A 162 1.77 -4.67 -4.94
N ASP A 163 0.73 -4.10 -4.38
CA ASP A 163 0.53 -2.66 -4.40
C ASP A 163 1.52 -2.00 -3.42
N GLN A 164 2.06 -0.84 -3.76
CA GLN A 164 2.97 -0.09 -2.90
C GLN A 164 2.22 1.03 -2.19
N THR A 165 2.37 1.10 -0.87
CA THR A 165 1.95 2.25 -0.06
C THR A 165 3.17 3.06 0.33
N ALA A 166 3.23 4.31 -0.12
CA ALA A 166 4.32 5.24 0.21
C ALA A 166 4.12 5.88 1.60
N ALA A 167 5.17 6.51 2.14
CA ALA A 167 5.06 7.40 3.28
C ALA A 167 5.06 8.88 2.80
N PRO A 168 4.37 9.80 3.52
CA PRO A 168 3.48 9.53 4.65
C PRO A 168 2.18 8.85 4.20
N ASN A 169 1.63 7.98 5.02
CA ASN A 169 0.36 7.30 4.75
C ASN A 169 -0.57 7.37 5.97
N ARG A 170 -1.84 7.00 5.78
CA ARG A 170 -2.86 7.09 6.82
C ARG A 170 -2.57 6.24 8.06
N PHE A 171 -1.70 5.24 7.96
CA PHE A 171 -1.36 4.34 9.04
C PHE A 171 -0.14 4.81 9.85
N GLY A 172 0.58 5.86 9.39
CA GLY A 172 1.81 6.33 10.00
C GLY A 172 2.98 5.37 9.87
N LEU A 173 2.90 4.43 8.94
CA LEU A 173 3.91 3.39 8.72
C LEU A 173 4.98 3.83 7.71
N ALA A 174 6.16 3.21 7.77
CA ALA A 174 7.14 3.23 6.70
C ALA A 174 6.51 2.71 5.38
N PRO A 175 7.12 2.99 4.20
CA PRO A 175 6.63 2.43 2.95
C PRO A 175 6.58 0.91 2.99
N PHE A 176 5.53 0.31 2.44
CA PHE A 176 5.34 -1.14 2.42
C PHE A 176 4.72 -1.61 1.11
N TYR A 177 4.87 -2.90 0.83
CA TYR A 177 4.12 -3.60 -0.20
C TYR A 177 2.99 -4.40 0.43
N SER A 178 1.80 -4.39 -0.17
CA SER A 178 0.71 -5.23 0.30
C SER A 178 -0.16 -5.80 -0.82
N GLN A 179 -0.86 -6.90 -0.52
CA GLN A 179 -1.80 -7.53 -1.43
C GLN A 179 -2.96 -8.15 -0.66
N HIS A 180 -4.17 -7.62 -0.91
CA HIS A 180 -5.40 -8.25 -0.45
C HIS A 180 -5.71 -9.52 -1.26
N VAL A 181 -6.26 -10.53 -0.59
CA VAL A 181 -6.73 -11.77 -1.20
C VAL A 181 -8.11 -12.13 -0.64
N TRP A 182 -9.16 -11.83 -1.40
CA TRP A 182 -10.56 -12.02 -1.01
C TRP A 182 -11.01 -13.47 -1.19
N ILE A 183 -10.66 -14.33 -0.25
CA ILE A 183 -10.98 -15.77 -0.32
C ILE A 183 -12.21 -16.16 0.50
N TRP A 184 -12.67 -15.33 1.43
CA TRP A 184 -13.80 -15.60 2.31
C TRP A 184 -15.05 -14.81 1.93
N LYS A 185 -14.90 -13.67 1.28
CA LYS A 185 -15.99 -12.85 0.74
C LYS A 185 -15.74 -12.60 -0.75
N ASN A 186 -16.78 -12.73 -1.58
CA ASN A 186 -16.67 -12.39 -2.99
C ASN A 186 -16.33 -10.90 -3.15
N ASN A 187 -15.43 -10.59 -4.08
CA ASN A 187 -15.12 -9.23 -4.47
C ASN A 187 -15.38 -9.05 -5.97
N PRO A 188 -16.42 -8.31 -6.38
CA PRO A 188 -16.73 -8.08 -7.79
C PRO A 188 -15.63 -7.34 -8.54
N ALA A 189 -14.79 -6.53 -7.84
CA ALA A 189 -13.65 -5.85 -8.43
C ALA A 189 -12.45 -6.78 -8.68
N GLY A 190 -12.50 -8.02 -8.17
CA GLY A 190 -11.47 -9.04 -8.35
C GLY A 190 -10.91 -9.56 -7.04
N VAL A 191 -10.48 -10.84 -7.06
CA VAL A 191 -9.98 -11.54 -5.85
C VAL A 191 -8.73 -10.89 -5.25
N LEU A 192 -7.96 -10.14 -6.02
CA LEU A 192 -6.75 -9.42 -5.61
C LEU A 192 -6.93 -7.88 -5.59
N ALA A 193 -8.15 -7.39 -5.73
CA ALA A 193 -8.38 -5.94 -5.67
C ALA A 193 -8.27 -5.44 -4.22
N MET A 194 -7.69 -4.25 -4.05
CA MET A 194 -7.55 -3.61 -2.75
C MET A 194 -8.92 -3.31 -2.12
N TRP A 195 -9.85 -2.77 -2.90
CA TRP A 195 -11.18 -2.35 -2.46
C TRP A 195 -12.24 -3.37 -2.88
N ASN A 196 -13.24 -3.54 -2.04
CA ASN A 196 -14.41 -4.37 -2.33
C ASN A 196 -15.68 -3.50 -2.29
N PRO A 197 -16.37 -3.30 -3.43
CA PRO A 197 -17.56 -2.46 -3.50
C PRO A 197 -18.74 -2.98 -2.66
N THR A 198 -18.68 -4.23 -2.19
CA THR A 198 -19.71 -4.82 -1.31
C THR A 198 -19.37 -4.73 0.17
N VAL A 199 -18.24 -4.10 0.53
CA VAL A 199 -17.85 -3.84 1.92
C VAL A 199 -18.20 -2.39 2.25
N HIS A 200 -19.02 -2.20 3.28
CA HIS A 200 -19.47 -0.91 3.75
C HIS A 200 -19.04 -0.72 5.21
N CYS A 201 -18.26 0.32 5.46
CA CYS A 201 -17.92 0.70 6.83
C CYS A 201 -19.11 1.46 7.45
N PRO A 202 -19.39 1.25 8.74
CA PRO A 202 -20.34 2.10 9.48
C PRO A 202 -19.90 3.56 9.41
N ALA A 203 -20.90 4.48 9.41
CA ALA A 203 -20.66 5.92 9.47
C ALA A 203 -20.21 6.34 10.86
#